data_d11e164ebf98a1decc31d88fbcb5f94f
#
_entry.id   d11e164ebf98a1decc31d88fbcb5f94f
#
_cell.length_a   1.000
_cell.length_b   1.000
_cell.length_c   1.000
_cell.angle_alpha   90.00
_cell.angle_beta   90.00
_cell.angle_gamma   90.00
#
_symmetry.space_group_name_H-M   'P 1'
#
loop_
_entity.id
_entity.type
_entity.pdbx_description
1 polymer ?
#
loop_
_entity_poly.entity_id
_entity_poly.type
_entity_poly.pdbx_seq_one_letter_code
_entity_poly.pdbx_strand_id
1 'polypeptide(L)'
;RDQPRSRGLGDVYKRQVQKHTLSVCLPKADAEAVADQLMPLVNPTLHRPAGGERAALGFLGANGLSTLALFVLAVRQTRDVPDWNPAVFAQIQVNFLAQFAARWLPAGAAWLLAAAGFLLGASLMRSFAQTVHYTVWHTADQIGSRGGWLGHFECRVRTSEISFADVRISPAARLMKRWPVFVTAGGCSPELPLFVYRSGEEALFRELLPEFRMPPDLLARTEQRSLIFFAPAGIPFALCLLLTLVSATVLPQLTVTLLIPTLFFGALLAGAAAGYRREGLWLREGRMTLRRQQGLYLHCICVFHPDVCLTAAQSPWAASVGRTNLTLTFPGWVKLKVRSVPLRDAENFFRFMETN
;
A
#
# COMPACT_ATOMS: atom_id res chain seq x y z
N ARG A 1 -6.17 -34.43 38.30
CA ARG A 1 -7.27 -34.02 37.38
C ARG A 1 -6.68 -33.00 36.43
N ASP A 2 -6.08 -33.50 35.37
CA ASP A 2 -5.50 -32.68 34.30
C ASP A 2 -6.64 -32.17 33.41
N GLN A 3 -6.86 -30.87 33.45
CA GLN A 3 -7.70 -30.22 32.44
C GLN A 3 -6.99 -30.30 31.10
N PRO A 4 -7.64 -30.67 30.00
CA PRO A 4 -7.07 -30.62 28.69
C PRO A 4 -6.89 -29.13 28.30
N ARG A 5 -5.72 -28.59 28.61
CA ARG A 5 -5.33 -27.27 28.11
C ARG A 5 -5.22 -27.35 26.59
N SER A 6 -6.06 -26.58 25.96
CA SER A 6 -6.16 -26.31 24.55
C SER A 6 -4.81 -26.35 23.80
N ARG A 7 -4.42 -27.50 23.27
CA ARG A 7 -3.29 -27.65 22.32
C ARG A 7 -3.50 -26.85 21.03
N GLY A 8 -4.76 -26.53 20.69
CA GLY A 8 -5.09 -25.77 19.48
C GLY A 8 -4.70 -24.31 19.48
N LEU A 9 -4.78 -23.61 20.62
CA LEU A 9 -4.41 -22.19 20.70
C LEU A 9 -2.89 -21.95 20.60
N GLY A 10 -2.09 -22.89 21.10
CA GLY A 10 -0.63 -22.83 21.00
C GLY A 10 -0.10 -22.99 19.57
N ASP A 11 -0.74 -23.83 18.77
CA ASP A 11 -0.34 -24.05 17.37
C ASP A 11 -0.79 -22.91 16.45
N VAL A 12 -1.97 -22.32 16.70
CA VAL A 12 -2.42 -21.09 16.01
C VAL A 12 -1.48 -19.92 16.36
N TYR A 13 -1.08 -19.78 17.63
CA TYR A 13 -0.11 -18.77 18.04
C TYR A 13 1.29 -19.01 17.44
N LYS A 14 1.74 -20.25 17.33
CA LYS A 14 3.04 -20.56 16.68
C LYS A 14 3.03 -20.32 15.17
N ARG A 15 1.92 -20.53 14.47
CA ARG A 15 1.80 -20.19 13.05
C ARG A 15 1.62 -18.68 12.80
N GLN A 16 1.15 -17.93 13.80
CA GLN A 16 1.07 -16.45 13.74
C GLN A 16 2.41 -15.78 14.07
N VAL A 17 3.41 -16.55 14.49
CA VAL A 17 4.67 -16.02 14.96
C VAL A 17 5.60 -15.70 13.81
N GLN A 18 5.90 -14.45 13.77
CA GLN A 18 7.17 -13.82 13.37
C GLN A 18 7.37 -13.71 11.86
N LYS A 19 7.35 -12.45 11.42
CA LYS A 19 8.13 -12.01 10.25
C LYS A 19 9.60 -12.29 10.51
N HIS A 20 10.03 -13.54 10.37
CA HIS A 20 11.42 -13.86 10.30
C HIS A 20 11.90 -13.56 8.88
N THR A 21 12.26 -12.33 8.64
CA THR A 21 13.09 -12.01 7.48
C THR A 21 14.51 -12.41 7.83
N LEU A 22 14.95 -13.53 7.30
CA LEU A 22 16.36 -13.89 7.34
C LEU A 22 17.06 -13.03 6.27
N SER A 23 17.90 -12.09 6.69
CA SER A 23 18.71 -11.30 5.77
C SER A 23 20.13 -11.85 5.78
N VAL A 24 20.57 -12.35 4.64
CA VAL A 24 21.92 -12.87 4.45
C VAL A 24 22.56 -12.10 3.30
N CYS A 25 23.78 -11.60 3.51
CA CYS A 25 24.58 -10.98 2.46
C CYS A 25 25.46 -12.05 1.79
N LEU A 26 25.19 -12.33 0.53
CA LEU A 26 25.92 -13.30 -0.28
C LEU A 26 26.47 -12.63 -1.54
N PRO A 27 27.58 -13.12 -2.11
CA PRO A 27 27.99 -12.80 -3.47
C PRO A 27 26.86 -13.11 -4.45
N LYS A 28 26.79 -12.37 -5.56
CA LYS A 28 25.66 -12.50 -6.51
C LYS A 28 25.49 -13.93 -7.02
N ALA A 29 26.57 -14.62 -7.37
CA ALA A 29 26.52 -15.99 -7.88
C ALA A 29 25.95 -16.98 -6.85
N ASP A 30 26.34 -16.83 -5.58
CA ASP A 30 25.85 -17.69 -4.49
C ASP A 30 24.38 -17.39 -4.17
N ALA A 31 23.97 -16.12 -4.23
CA ALA A 31 22.58 -15.71 -4.04
C ALA A 31 21.67 -16.29 -5.14
N GLU A 32 22.10 -16.26 -6.39
CA GLU A 32 21.38 -16.87 -7.53
C GLU A 32 21.31 -18.40 -7.35
N ALA A 33 22.41 -19.06 -6.98
CA ALA A 33 22.44 -20.51 -6.73
C ALA A 33 21.48 -20.92 -5.60
N VAL A 34 21.46 -20.18 -4.50
CA VAL A 34 20.54 -20.43 -3.39
C VAL A 34 19.09 -20.21 -3.81
N ALA A 35 18.81 -19.15 -4.57
CA ALA A 35 17.47 -18.88 -5.06
C ALA A 35 16.97 -20.00 -5.99
N ASP A 36 17.84 -20.52 -6.87
CA ASP A 36 17.50 -21.62 -7.79
C ASP A 36 17.35 -22.97 -7.07
N GLN A 37 18.06 -23.18 -5.97
CA GLN A 37 17.85 -24.38 -5.13
C GLN A 37 16.54 -24.33 -4.34
N LEU A 38 16.18 -23.15 -3.79
CA LEU A 38 14.96 -22.98 -3.00
C LEU A 38 13.70 -22.91 -3.86
N MET A 39 13.81 -22.29 -5.04
CA MET A 39 12.69 -21.99 -5.93
C MET A 39 13.15 -22.11 -7.39
N PRO A 40 13.32 -23.35 -7.92
CA PRO A 40 13.78 -23.56 -9.28
C PRO A 40 12.78 -23.02 -10.31
N LEU A 41 13.29 -22.33 -11.33
CA LEU A 41 12.48 -21.79 -12.42
C LEU A 41 12.32 -22.85 -13.50
N VAL A 42 11.14 -23.46 -13.58
CA VAL A 42 10.82 -24.47 -14.61
C VAL A 42 9.90 -23.83 -15.65
N ASN A 43 10.36 -23.74 -16.89
CA ASN A 43 9.60 -23.19 -18.04
C ASN A 43 8.84 -21.90 -17.74
N PRO A 44 9.52 -20.79 -17.35
CA PRO A 44 8.85 -19.56 -17.02
C PRO A 44 8.26 -18.88 -18.26
N THR A 45 6.99 -18.48 -18.18
CA THR A 45 6.40 -17.54 -19.13
C THR A 45 6.91 -16.14 -18.79
N LEU A 46 7.62 -15.51 -19.71
CA LEU A 46 8.26 -14.21 -19.49
C LEU A 46 7.43 -13.07 -20.07
N HIS A 47 7.03 -12.14 -19.24
CA HIS A 47 6.45 -10.88 -19.67
C HIS A 47 7.47 -9.76 -19.54
N ARG A 48 7.73 -9.04 -20.64
CA ARG A 48 8.60 -7.86 -20.67
C ARG A 48 7.73 -6.61 -20.87
N PRO A 49 7.59 -5.74 -19.87
CA PRO A 49 6.78 -4.55 -20.00
C PRO A 49 7.26 -3.66 -21.15
N ALA A 50 6.34 -3.17 -21.96
CA ALA A 50 6.63 -2.18 -22.99
C ALA A 50 7.11 -0.84 -22.37
N GLY A 51 7.71 0.04 -23.19
CA GLY A 51 8.25 1.30 -22.67
C GLY A 51 7.27 2.13 -21.85
N GLY A 52 6.01 2.22 -22.30
CA GLY A 52 4.95 2.92 -21.56
C GLY A 52 4.52 2.22 -20.26
N GLU A 53 4.63 0.90 -20.17
CA GLU A 53 4.37 0.15 -18.95
C GLU A 53 5.51 0.31 -17.96
N ARG A 54 6.77 0.28 -18.44
CA ARG A 54 7.95 0.55 -17.62
C ARG A 54 7.92 1.95 -17.02
N ALA A 55 7.56 2.96 -17.81
CA ALA A 55 7.38 4.32 -17.31
C ALA A 55 6.31 4.38 -16.22
N ALA A 56 5.18 3.70 -16.44
CA ALA A 56 4.11 3.61 -15.44
C ALA A 56 4.55 2.86 -14.18
N LEU A 57 5.30 1.75 -14.31
CA LEU A 57 5.90 1.03 -13.18
C LEU A 57 6.78 1.95 -12.36
N GLY A 58 7.69 2.70 -12.99
CA GLY A 58 8.58 3.65 -12.34
C GLY A 58 7.81 4.75 -11.61
N PHE A 59 6.80 5.32 -12.24
CA PHE A 59 6.01 6.40 -11.67
C PHE A 59 5.09 5.94 -10.53
N LEU A 60 4.41 4.81 -10.70
CA LEU A 60 3.44 4.29 -9.75
C LEU A 60 4.07 3.45 -8.62
N GLY A 61 5.32 3.00 -8.81
CA GLY A 61 6.11 2.31 -7.80
C GLY A 61 6.84 3.25 -6.83
N ALA A 62 6.90 4.55 -7.12
CA ALA A 62 7.59 5.52 -6.27
C ALA A 62 6.95 5.60 -4.87
N ASN A 63 7.73 5.29 -3.84
CA ASN A 63 7.31 5.33 -2.45
C ASN A 63 8.23 6.23 -1.63
N GLY A 64 7.76 7.45 -1.31
CA GLY A 64 8.54 8.44 -0.57
C GLY A 64 8.91 7.99 0.84
N LEU A 65 8.05 7.22 1.53
CA LEU A 65 8.34 6.76 2.90
C LEU A 65 9.47 5.73 2.93
N SER A 66 9.49 4.77 1.99
CA SER A 66 10.60 3.81 1.91
C SER A 66 11.90 4.48 1.48
N THR A 67 11.84 5.48 0.62
CA THR A 67 12.99 6.28 0.23
C THR A 67 13.55 7.09 1.39
N LEU A 68 12.68 7.70 2.20
CA LEU A 68 13.09 8.40 3.42
C LEU A 68 13.75 7.43 4.42
N ALA A 69 13.16 6.26 4.65
CA ALA A 69 13.74 5.26 5.55
C ALA A 69 15.12 4.81 5.10
N LEU A 70 15.32 4.55 3.81
CA LEU A 70 16.63 4.21 3.25
C LEU A 70 17.61 5.36 3.32
N PHE A 71 17.16 6.58 3.11
CA PHE A 71 18.00 7.77 3.27
C PHE A 71 18.49 7.91 4.71
N VAL A 72 17.61 7.77 5.70
CA VAL A 72 17.97 7.79 7.12
C VAL A 72 18.96 6.67 7.45
N LEU A 73 18.75 5.47 6.91
CA LEU A 73 19.67 4.34 7.09
C LEU A 73 21.04 4.63 6.46
N ALA A 74 21.07 5.16 5.24
CA ALA A 74 22.31 5.54 4.57
C ALA A 74 23.09 6.59 5.37
N VAL A 75 22.41 7.64 5.85
CA VAL A 75 23.05 8.67 6.72
C VAL A 75 23.63 8.04 7.97
N ARG A 76 22.91 7.07 8.56
CA ARG A 76 23.39 6.37 9.77
C ARG A 76 24.61 5.51 9.50
N GLN A 77 24.60 4.75 8.37
CA GLN A 77 25.71 3.85 8.00
C GLN A 77 26.97 4.59 7.54
N THR A 78 26.80 5.77 6.93
CA THR A 78 27.93 6.54 6.39
C THR A 78 28.41 7.63 7.34
N ARG A 79 27.92 7.66 8.59
CA ARG A 79 28.29 8.65 9.58
C ARG A 79 29.81 8.66 9.86
N ASP A 80 30.43 7.49 9.80
CA ASP A 80 31.82 7.28 10.14
C ASP A 80 32.72 7.25 8.89
N VAL A 81 32.17 7.52 7.69
CA VAL A 81 32.97 7.60 6.45
C VAL A 81 33.46 9.02 6.28
N PRO A 82 34.81 9.25 6.28
CA PRO A 82 35.37 10.57 6.02
C PRO A 82 34.94 11.10 4.65
N ASP A 83 34.70 12.40 4.56
CA ASP A 83 34.44 13.16 3.32
C ASP A 83 33.14 12.84 2.57
N TRP A 84 32.32 11.88 3.04
CA TRP A 84 31.06 11.57 2.38
C TRP A 84 29.87 11.56 3.35
N ASN A 85 29.13 12.67 3.37
CA ASN A 85 27.94 12.80 4.20
C ASN A 85 26.69 13.05 3.35
N PRO A 86 25.83 12.05 3.14
CA PRO A 86 24.62 12.19 2.32
C PRO A 86 23.63 13.21 2.89
N ALA A 87 23.67 13.50 4.19
CA ALA A 87 22.83 14.52 4.80
C ALA A 87 23.24 15.92 4.36
N VAL A 88 24.54 16.20 4.26
CA VAL A 88 25.07 17.49 3.77
C VAL A 88 24.70 17.67 2.30
N PHE A 89 24.87 16.64 1.48
CA PHE A 89 24.45 16.68 0.08
C PHE A 89 22.95 16.99 -0.06
N ALA A 90 22.09 16.26 0.69
CA ALA A 90 20.65 16.51 0.66
C ALA A 90 20.30 17.91 1.15
N GLN A 91 20.96 18.41 2.19
CA GLN A 91 20.77 19.77 2.71
C GLN A 91 21.11 20.83 1.66
N ILE A 92 22.21 20.67 0.92
CA ILE A 92 22.59 21.59 -0.16
C ILE A 92 21.49 21.61 -1.22
N GLN A 93 21.02 20.44 -1.68
CA GLN A 93 19.99 20.37 -2.70
C GLN A 93 18.63 20.94 -2.22
N VAL A 94 18.25 20.64 -0.99
CA VAL A 94 17.01 21.18 -0.39
C VAL A 94 17.12 22.69 -0.24
N ASN A 95 18.25 23.23 0.22
CA ASN A 95 18.44 24.67 0.36
C ASN A 95 18.41 25.38 -1.00
N PHE A 96 19.01 24.80 -2.05
CA PHE A 96 18.94 25.33 -3.40
C PHE A 96 17.48 25.41 -3.90
N LEU A 97 16.71 24.33 -3.74
CA LEU A 97 15.30 24.29 -4.12
C LEU A 97 14.48 25.27 -3.26
N ALA A 98 14.78 25.37 -1.96
CA ALA A 98 14.10 26.27 -1.05
C ALA A 98 14.31 27.75 -1.40
N GLN A 99 15.54 28.14 -1.80
CA GLN A 99 15.84 29.51 -2.28
C GLN A 99 15.02 29.86 -3.53
N PHE A 100 14.84 28.90 -4.44
CA PHE A 100 13.98 29.09 -5.60
C PHE A 100 12.52 29.28 -5.19
N ALA A 101 12.00 28.42 -4.30
CA ALA A 101 10.61 28.47 -3.83
C ALA A 101 10.34 29.69 -2.93
N ALA A 102 11.33 30.22 -2.23
CA ALA A 102 11.22 31.39 -1.36
C ALA A 102 10.88 32.70 -2.11
N ARG A 103 11.02 32.69 -3.44
CA ARG A 103 10.56 33.82 -4.28
C ARG A 103 9.04 33.99 -4.27
N TRP A 104 8.30 32.91 -3.94
CA TRP A 104 6.85 32.83 -4.03
C TRP A 104 6.18 32.48 -2.70
N LEU A 105 6.96 31.94 -1.74
CA LEU A 105 6.46 31.39 -0.51
C LEU A 105 7.27 31.87 0.70
N PRO A 106 6.67 31.94 1.90
CA PRO A 106 7.41 32.17 3.14
C PRO A 106 8.52 31.13 3.32
N ALA A 107 9.65 31.52 3.90
CA ALA A 107 10.87 30.68 3.99
C ALA A 107 10.62 29.27 4.57
N GLY A 108 9.80 29.15 5.63
CA GLY A 108 9.48 27.83 6.22
C GLY A 108 8.67 26.94 5.28
N ALA A 109 7.70 27.51 4.56
CA ALA A 109 6.91 26.75 3.59
C ALA A 109 7.74 26.37 2.37
N ALA A 110 8.63 27.27 1.92
CA ALA A 110 9.54 27.02 0.83
C ALA A 110 10.49 25.85 1.14
N TRP A 111 11.03 25.80 2.36
CA TRP A 111 11.90 24.71 2.79
C TRP A 111 11.17 23.36 2.87
N LEU A 112 9.97 23.32 3.44
CA LEU A 112 9.13 22.12 3.50
C LEU A 112 8.77 21.60 2.11
N LEU A 113 8.41 22.47 1.19
CA LEU A 113 8.10 22.12 -0.19
C LEU A 113 9.34 21.58 -0.92
N ALA A 114 10.49 22.21 -0.72
CA ALA A 114 11.75 21.77 -1.27
C ALA A 114 12.17 20.39 -0.76
N ALA A 115 12.03 20.12 0.54
CA ALA A 115 12.32 18.82 1.14
C ALA A 115 11.38 17.74 0.61
N ALA A 116 10.08 18.02 0.51
CA ALA A 116 9.10 17.11 -0.08
C ALA A 116 9.40 16.84 -1.56
N GLY A 117 9.74 17.86 -2.33
CA GLY A 117 10.13 17.74 -3.75
C GLY A 117 11.41 16.92 -3.93
N PHE A 118 12.41 17.12 -3.10
CA PHE A 118 13.65 16.32 -3.10
C PHE A 118 13.37 14.84 -2.82
N LEU A 119 12.59 14.53 -1.79
CA LEU A 119 12.18 13.15 -1.45
C LEU A 119 11.38 12.51 -2.57
N LEU A 120 10.47 13.24 -3.18
CA LEU A 120 9.70 12.76 -4.32
C LEU A 120 10.60 12.46 -5.52
N GLY A 121 11.51 13.38 -5.86
CA GLY A 121 12.49 13.21 -6.94
C GLY A 121 13.41 12.01 -6.72
N ALA A 122 13.95 11.86 -5.51
CA ALA A 122 14.78 10.73 -5.13
C ALA A 122 14.00 9.40 -5.20
N SER A 123 12.73 9.41 -4.76
CA SER A 123 11.85 8.25 -4.84
C SER A 123 11.56 7.83 -6.28
N LEU A 124 11.29 8.79 -7.15
CA LEU A 124 11.10 8.55 -8.58
C LEU A 124 12.37 7.99 -9.23
N MET A 125 13.53 8.64 -9.02
CA MET A 125 14.80 8.17 -9.55
C MET A 125 15.11 6.73 -9.13
N ARG A 126 14.93 6.41 -7.84
CA ARG A 126 15.07 5.05 -7.32
C ARG A 126 14.14 4.08 -8.03
N SER A 127 12.86 4.41 -8.13
CA SER A 127 11.86 3.55 -8.76
C SER A 127 12.17 3.32 -10.24
N PHE A 128 12.56 4.36 -10.98
CA PHE A 128 12.99 4.22 -12.37
C PHE A 128 14.24 3.36 -12.51
N ALA A 129 15.25 3.55 -11.64
CA ALA A 129 16.45 2.72 -11.65
C ALA A 129 16.14 1.23 -11.42
N GLN A 130 15.15 0.92 -10.58
CA GLN A 130 14.70 -0.45 -10.33
C GLN A 130 13.90 -1.04 -11.50
N THR A 131 13.25 -0.22 -12.33
CA THR A 131 12.45 -0.69 -13.48
C THR A 131 13.27 -0.86 -14.76
N VAL A 132 14.56 -0.53 -14.76
CA VAL A 132 15.45 -0.83 -15.88
C VAL A 132 15.63 -2.34 -16.00
N HIS A 133 15.50 -2.87 -17.23
CA HIS A 133 15.51 -4.31 -17.53
C HIS A 133 14.49 -5.14 -16.75
N TYR A 134 13.36 -4.50 -16.39
CA TYR A 134 12.32 -5.16 -15.63
C TYR A 134 11.67 -6.27 -16.44
N THR A 135 11.56 -7.44 -15.82
CA THR A 135 10.87 -8.62 -16.37
C THR A 135 10.03 -9.26 -15.27
N VAL A 136 8.87 -9.73 -15.64
CA VAL A 136 7.97 -10.51 -14.78
C VAL A 136 7.91 -11.92 -15.38
N TRP A 137 7.88 -12.94 -14.55
CA TRP A 137 7.66 -14.30 -14.99
C TRP A 137 6.61 -14.98 -14.12
N HIS A 138 5.98 -15.97 -14.74
CA HIS A 138 5.02 -16.83 -14.11
C HIS A 138 5.32 -18.29 -14.48
N THR A 139 5.24 -19.17 -13.51
CA THR A 139 5.25 -20.64 -13.67
C THR A 139 3.98 -21.20 -13.05
N ALA A 140 3.75 -22.50 -13.11
CA ALA A 140 2.56 -23.14 -12.54
C ALA A 140 2.41 -22.87 -11.02
N ASP A 141 3.53 -22.77 -10.29
CA ASP A 141 3.54 -22.64 -8.82
C ASP A 141 4.22 -21.38 -8.29
N GLN A 142 4.79 -20.54 -9.17
CA GLN A 142 5.57 -19.37 -8.77
C GLN A 142 5.32 -18.19 -9.67
N ILE A 143 5.39 -17.00 -9.09
CA ILE A 143 5.42 -15.73 -9.80
C ILE A 143 6.57 -14.88 -9.27
N GLY A 144 7.19 -14.09 -10.13
CA GLY A 144 8.27 -13.24 -9.70
C GLY A 144 8.59 -12.11 -10.65
N SER A 145 9.50 -11.28 -10.21
CA SER A 145 10.00 -10.15 -10.99
C SER A 145 11.48 -9.93 -10.73
N ARG A 146 12.17 -9.45 -11.74
CA ARG A 146 13.57 -9.02 -11.63
C ARG A 146 13.79 -7.72 -12.41
N GLY A 147 14.76 -6.93 -11.96
CA GLY A 147 15.12 -5.68 -12.62
C GLY A 147 16.26 -4.98 -11.90
N GLY A 148 16.58 -3.78 -12.35
CA GLY A 148 17.54 -2.89 -11.73
C GLY A 148 18.68 -2.49 -12.67
N TRP A 149 19.15 -1.25 -12.47
CA TRP A 149 20.27 -0.66 -13.22
C TRP A 149 21.58 -0.68 -12.41
N LEU A 150 21.55 -0.03 -11.23
CA LEU A 150 22.71 0.04 -10.32
C LEU A 150 22.78 -1.15 -9.37
N GLY A 151 21.66 -1.75 -9.08
CA GLY A 151 21.53 -2.95 -8.25
C GLY A 151 20.54 -3.91 -8.88
N HIS A 152 20.88 -5.18 -8.86
CA HIS A 152 19.98 -6.23 -9.33
C HIS A 152 19.06 -6.65 -8.19
N PHE A 153 17.76 -6.66 -8.41
CA PHE A 153 16.82 -7.24 -7.47
C PHE A 153 16.03 -8.35 -8.16
N GLU A 154 15.71 -9.35 -7.41
CA GLU A 154 14.85 -10.43 -7.83
C GLU A 154 13.91 -10.79 -6.68
N CYS A 155 12.63 -10.96 -7.01
CA CYS A 155 11.60 -11.37 -6.07
C CYS A 155 10.94 -12.62 -6.63
N ARG A 156 10.93 -13.71 -5.88
CA ARG A 156 10.23 -14.97 -6.20
C ARG A 156 9.20 -15.24 -5.12
N VAL A 157 7.99 -15.57 -5.52
CA VAL A 157 6.88 -15.86 -4.61
C VAL A 157 6.17 -17.11 -5.10
N ARG A 158 5.89 -18.05 -4.19
CA ARG A 158 5.03 -19.19 -4.51
C ARG A 158 3.59 -18.73 -4.57
N THR A 159 2.86 -19.16 -5.59
CA THR A 159 1.46 -18.78 -5.81
C THR A 159 0.60 -19.20 -4.62
N SER A 160 0.88 -20.35 -4.02
CA SER A 160 0.21 -20.86 -2.80
C SER A 160 0.41 -19.99 -1.55
N GLU A 161 1.49 -19.21 -1.49
CA GLU A 161 1.80 -18.35 -0.35
C GLU A 161 1.26 -16.92 -0.51
N ILE A 162 0.65 -16.62 -1.65
CA ILE A 162 0.06 -15.30 -1.90
C ILE A 162 -1.20 -15.15 -1.07
N SER A 163 -1.16 -14.26 -0.09
CA SER A 163 -2.31 -13.95 0.75
C SER A 163 -3.36 -13.14 -0.01
N PHE A 164 -2.91 -12.14 -0.77
CA PHE A 164 -3.78 -11.31 -1.60
C PHE A 164 -3.00 -10.54 -2.68
N ALA A 165 -3.70 -10.19 -3.74
CA ALA A 165 -3.25 -9.24 -4.76
C ALA A 165 -3.95 -7.89 -4.54
N ASP A 166 -3.19 -6.80 -4.50
CA ASP A 166 -3.66 -5.44 -4.23
C ASP A 166 -3.45 -4.54 -5.45
N VAL A 167 -4.53 -4.11 -6.07
CA VAL A 167 -4.50 -3.12 -7.15
C VAL A 167 -4.67 -1.73 -6.55
N ARG A 168 -3.61 -0.93 -6.61
CA ARG A 168 -3.57 0.41 -6.00
C ARG A 168 -3.89 1.48 -7.03
N ILE A 169 -5.06 2.06 -6.92
CA ILE A 169 -5.54 3.09 -7.82
C ILE A 169 -5.30 4.47 -7.21
N SER A 170 -4.16 5.08 -7.53
CA SER A 170 -3.83 6.45 -7.17
C SER A 170 -4.47 7.47 -8.14
N PRO A 171 -4.50 8.77 -7.82
CA PRO A 171 -4.89 9.81 -8.78
C PRO A 171 -4.03 9.77 -10.06
N ALA A 172 -2.72 9.54 -9.93
CA ALA A 172 -1.82 9.39 -11.06
C ALA A 172 -2.14 8.14 -11.89
N ALA A 173 -2.43 6.99 -11.25
CA ALA A 173 -2.85 5.78 -11.93
C ALA A 173 -4.14 6.00 -12.74
N ARG A 174 -5.10 6.77 -12.19
CA ARG A 174 -6.34 7.14 -12.91
C ARG A 174 -6.07 8.01 -14.13
N LEU A 175 -5.20 9.00 -14.00
CA LEU A 175 -4.81 9.88 -15.10
C LEU A 175 -4.12 9.09 -16.22
N MET A 176 -3.23 8.17 -15.86
CA MET A 176 -2.50 7.32 -16.80
C MET A 176 -3.34 6.15 -17.33
N LYS A 177 -4.51 5.88 -16.73
CA LYS A 177 -5.36 4.70 -17.00
C LYS A 177 -4.58 3.38 -16.88
N ARG A 178 -3.68 3.30 -15.90
CA ARG A 178 -2.84 2.15 -15.65
C ARG A 178 -2.90 1.74 -14.18
N TRP A 179 -3.10 0.45 -13.96
CA TRP A 179 -3.34 -0.11 -12.64
C TRP A 179 -2.15 -0.95 -12.17
N PRO A 180 -1.39 -0.48 -11.18
CA PRO A 180 -0.30 -1.24 -10.58
C PRO A 180 -0.85 -2.34 -9.67
N VAL A 181 -0.29 -3.54 -9.81
CA VAL A 181 -0.63 -4.73 -9.03
C VAL A 181 0.51 -5.06 -8.08
N PHE A 182 0.20 -5.16 -6.81
CA PHE A 182 1.11 -5.59 -5.76
C PHE A 182 0.65 -6.94 -5.22
N VAL A 183 1.58 -7.82 -4.94
CA VAL A 183 1.29 -9.15 -4.39
C VAL A 183 1.86 -9.22 -2.99
N THR A 184 1.05 -9.63 -2.03
CA THR A 184 1.48 -9.82 -0.64
C THR A 184 1.51 -11.30 -0.32
N ALA A 185 2.66 -11.80 0.10
CA ALA A 185 2.88 -13.18 0.48
C ALA A 185 3.54 -13.26 1.86
N GLY A 186 3.06 -14.14 2.72
CA GLY A 186 3.62 -14.32 4.06
C GLY A 186 3.69 -13.05 4.92
N GLY A 187 2.84 -12.05 4.64
CA GLY A 187 2.87 -10.73 5.30
C GLY A 187 3.94 -9.77 4.77
N CYS A 188 4.70 -10.14 3.74
CA CYS A 188 5.64 -9.28 3.04
C CYS A 188 4.96 -8.65 1.82
N SER A 189 4.96 -7.34 1.72
CA SER A 189 4.55 -6.60 0.52
C SER A 189 5.79 -6.09 -0.19
N PRO A 190 5.95 -6.36 -1.49
CA PRO A 190 7.05 -5.82 -2.26
C PRO A 190 6.92 -4.28 -2.35
N GLU A 191 8.05 -3.60 -2.46
CA GLU A 191 8.08 -2.15 -2.59
C GLU A 191 7.59 -1.68 -3.97
N LEU A 192 7.89 -2.47 -5.01
CA LEU A 192 7.48 -2.20 -6.39
C LEU A 192 6.22 -3.00 -6.76
N PRO A 193 5.38 -2.46 -7.63
CA PRO A 193 4.32 -3.25 -8.24
C PRO A 193 4.91 -4.40 -9.04
N LEU A 194 4.27 -5.58 -8.96
CA LEU A 194 4.69 -6.75 -9.72
C LEU A 194 4.56 -6.50 -11.22
N PHE A 195 3.43 -5.92 -11.63
CA PHE A 195 3.18 -5.48 -13.00
C PHE A 195 2.17 -4.34 -13.02
N VAL A 196 2.00 -3.72 -14.19
CA VAL A 196 0.99 -2.70 -14.43
C VAL A 196 0.19 -3.11 -15.67
N TYR A 197 -1.12 -3.08 -15.59
CA TYR A 197 -1.98 -3.34 -16.73
C TYR A 197 -2.82 -2.11 -17.08
N ARG A 198 -3.33 -2.05 -18.31
CA ARG A 198 -4.16 -0.96 -18.78
C ARG A 198 -5.61 -1.16 -18.35
N SER A 199 -6.28 -0.07 -18.02
CA SER A 199 -7.71 -0.09 -17.71
C SER A 199 -8.51 -0.67 -18.89
N GLY A 200 -9.30 -1.72 -18.64
CA GLY A 200 -10.05 -2.44 -19.67
C GLY A 200 -9.30 -3.60 -20.33
N GLU A 201 -8.00 -3.74 -20.11
CA GLU A 201 -7.17 -4.84 -20.62
C GLU A 201 -6.76 -5.78 -19.48
N GLU A 202 -7.69 -6.57 -18.97
CA GLU A 202 -7.46 -7.48 -17.85
C GLU A 202 -6.77 -8.80 -18.27
N ALA A 203 -6.44 -8.97 -19.55
CA ALA A 203 -5.83 -10.19 -20.05
C ALA A 203 -4.52 -10.52 -19.32
N LEU A 204 -3.64 -9.52 -19.16
CA LEU A 204 -2.38 -9.68 -18.47
C LEU A 204 -2.57 -10.08 -16.97
N PHE A 205 -3.58 -9.52 -16.30
CA PHE A 205 -3.88 -9.90 -14.92
C PHE A 205 -4.35 -11.36 -14.84
N ARG A 206 -5.19 -11.79 -15.77
CA ARG A 206 -5.68 -13.18 -15.83
C ARG A 206 -4.60 -14.18 -16.22
N GLU A 207 -3.62 -13.75 -17.03
CA GLU A 207 -2.48 -14.57 -17.42
C GLU A 207 -1.51 -14.78 -16.25
N LEU A 208 -1.15 -13.70 -15.54
CA LEU A 208 -0.16 -13.74 -14.47
C LEU A 208 -0.73 -14.19 -13.12
N LEU A 209 -2.01 -13.92 -12.86
CA LEU A 209 -2.69 -14.24 -11.60
C LEU A 209 -4.06 -14.90 -11.88
N PRO A 210 -4.10 -16.08 -12.51
CA PRO A 210 -5.35 -16.74 -12.92
C PRO A 210 -6.26 -17.10 -11.74
N GLU A 211 -5.69 -17.29 -10.56
CA GLU A 211 -6.40 -17.67 -9.35
C GLU A 211 -7.12 -16.49 -8.69
N PHE A 212 -6.72 -15.26 -9.02
CA PHE A 212 -7.31 -14.04 -8.48
C PHE A 212 -8.30 -13.46 -9.49
N ARG A 213 -9.51 -13.15 -9.04
CA ARG A 213 -10.51 -12.52 -9.89
C ARG A 213 -10.74 -11.08 -9.48
N MET A 214 -10.69 -10.21 -10.48
CA MET A 214 -11.04 -8.83 -10.32
C MET A 214 -12.54 -8.61 -10.50
N PRO A 215 -13.14 -7.65 -9.79
CA PRO A 215 -14.48 -7.21 -10.11
C PRO A 215 -14.50 -6.57 -11.51
N PRO A 216 -15.60 -6.74 -12.27
CA PRO A 216 -15.68 -6.26 -13.66
C PRO A 216 -15.55 -4.74 -13.79
N ASP A 217 -15.87 -4.00 -12.75
CA ASP A 217 -15.65 -2.55 -12.69
C ASP A 217 -15.00 -2.16 -11.37
N LEU A 218 -13.69 -1.84 -11.42
CA LEU A 218 -12.90 -1.41 -10.27
C LEU A 218 -13.36 -0.06 -9.69
N LEU A 219 -14.03 0.76 -10.49
CA LEU A 219 -14.48 2.09 -10.10
C LEU A 219 -15.98 2.17 -9.85
N ALA A 220 -16.71 1.04 -9.96
CA ALA A 220 -18.15 1.00 -9.73
C ALA A 220 -18.53 1.63 -8.39
N ARG A 221 -19.67 2.32 -8.37
CA ARG A 221 -20.20 2.89 -7.14
C ARG A 221 -20.89 1.79 -6.32
N THR A 222 -20.67 1.83 -5.02
CA THR A 222 -21.41 1.01 -4.06
C THR A 222 -22.68 1.73 -3.61
N GLU A 223 -23.57 1.00 -2.94
CA GLU A 223 -24.78 1.55 -2.33
C GLU A 223 -24.48 2.74 -1.40
N GLN A 224 -25.51 3.58 -1.17
CA GLN A 224 -25.36 4.76 -0.31
C GLN A 224 -24.89 4.36 1.09
N ARG A 225 -23.89 5.08 1.58
CA ARG A 225 -23.33 4.92 2.92
C ARG A 225 -23.88 5.99 3.85
N SER A 226 -23.92 5.70 5.13
CA SER A 226 -24.29 6.66 6.16
C SER A 226 -23.26 7.78 6.30
N LEU A 227 -23.69 9.00 6.61
CA LEU A 227 -22.84 10.16 6.92
C LEU A 227 -21.86 9.90 8.07
N ILE A 228 -22.15 8.94 8.96
CA ILE A 228 -21.26 8.45 10.02
C ILE A 228 -19.90 8.01 9.47
N PHE A 229 -19.85 7.62 8.19
CA PHE A 229 -18.59 7.29 7.51
C PHE A 229 -17.55 8.44 7.57
N PHE A 230 -18.00 9.68 7.60
CA PHE A 230 -17.17 10.88 7.65
C PHE A 230 -16.73 11.28 9.06
N ALA A 231 -17.40 10.81 10.10
CA ALA A 231 -17.14 11.23 11.48
C ALA A 231 -15.66 11.16 11.90
N PRO A 232 -14.90 10.09 11.59
CA PRO A 232 -13.49 9.99 12.02
C PRO A 232 -12.56 11.07 11.45
N ALA A 233 -12.89 11.62 10.27
CA ALA A 233 -12.10 12.68 9.65
C ALA A 233 -12.77 14.06 9.75
N GLY A 234 -14.10 14.10 9.73
CA GLY A 234 -14.90 15.33 9.74
C GLY A 234 -14.90 16.04 11.09
N ILE A 235 -14.99 15.30 12.19
CA ILE A 235 -14.98 15.91 13.53
C ILE A 235 -13.63 16.60 13.83
N PRO A 236 -12.46 15.94 13.67
CA PRO A 236 -11.17 16.60 13.85
C PRO A 236 -10.97 17.78 12.88
N PHE A 237 -11.42 17.64 11.62
CA PHE A 237 -11.34 18.72 10.64
C PHE A 237 -12.13 19.96 11.09
N ALA A 238 -13.39 19.77 11.48
CA ALA A 238 -14.24 20.89 11.96
C ALA A 238 -13.65 21.57 13.18
N LEU A 239 -13.10 20.81 14.12
CA LEU A 239 -12.44 21.33 15.30
C LEU A 239 -11.19 22.14 14.96
N CYS A 240 -10.29 21.58 14.12
CA CYS A 240 -9.09 22.29 13.69
C CYS A 240 -9.42 23.55 12.89
N LEU A 241 -10.43 23.49 12.03
CA LEU A 241 -10.89 24.64 11.25
C LEU A 241 -11.40 25.75 12.18
N LEU A 242 -12.24 25.41 13.15
CA LEU A 242 -12.74 26.36 14.14
C LEU A 242 -11.59 27.02 14.93
N LEU A 243 -10.63 26.22 15.41
CA LEU A 243 -9.46 26.73 16.13
C LEU A 243 -8.60 27.64 15.24
N THR A 244 -8.43 27.30 13.97
CA THR A 244 -7.69 28.14 13.00
C THR A 244 -8.40 29.48 12.77
N LEU A 245 -9.72 29.47 12.64
CA LEU A 245 -10.51 30.70 12.49
C LEU A 245 -10.45 31.59 13.73
N VAL A 246 -10.60 31.00 14.92
CA VAL A 246 -10.49 31.74 16.18
C VAL A 246 -9.08 32.30 16.35
N SER A 247 -8.04 31.52 16.04
CA SER A 247 -6.66 32.00 16.16
C SER A 247 -6.36 33.15 15.19
N ALA A 248 -6.95 33.15 14.02
CA ALA A 248 -6.76 34.24 13.06
C ALA A 248 -7.25 35.59 13.58
N THR A 249 -8.23 35.60 14.48
CA THR A 249 -8.78 36.83 15.08
C THR A 249 -8.10 37.16 16.41
N VAL A 250 -7.78 36.19 17.24
CA VAL A 250 -7.30 36.42 18.62
C VAL A 250 -5.77 36.33 18.72
N LEU A 251 -5.14 35.38 18.01
CA LEU A 251 -3.71 35.07 18.10
C LEU A 251 -3.12 34.77 16.69
N PRO A 252 -2.93 35.77 15.83
CA PRO A 252 -2.51 35.58 14.43
C PRO A 252 -1.23 34.76 14.27
N GLN A 253 -0.34 34.79 15.28
CA GLN A 253 0.92 34.04 15.27
C GLN A 253 0.72 32.52 15.25
N LEU A 254 -0.38 31.99 15.82
CA LEU A 254 -0.70 30.57 15.89
C LEU A 254 -1.46 30.08 14.67
N THR A 255 -1.99 30.97 13.83
CA THR A 255 -2.82 30.61 12.67
C THR A 255 -2.09 29.70 11.70
N VAL A 256 -0.82 30.00 11.39
CA VAL A 256 -0.01 29.18 10.46
C VAL A 256 0.23 27.79 11.03
N THR A 257 0.46 27.68 12.34
CA THR A 257 0.67 26.39 13.01
C THR A 257 -0.61 25.54 13.00
N LEU A 258 -1.77 26.15 13.23
CA LEU A 258 -3.07 25.46 13.22
C LEU A 258 -3.58 25.15 11.81
N LEU A 259 -3.10 25.87 10.80
CA LEU A 259 -3.42 25.58 9.40
C LEU A 259 -2.89 24.21 8.97
N ILE A 260 -1.73 23.78 9.48
CA ILE A 260 -1.12 22.47 9.13
C ILE A 260 -2.05 21.31 9.48
N PRO A 261 -2.50 21.12 10.74
CA PRO A 261 -3.44 20.04 11.06
C PRO A 261 -4.78 20.20 10.37
N THR A 262 -5.24 21.43 10.13
CA THR A 262 -6.48 21.68 9.36
C THR A 262 -6.37 21.15 7.93
N LEU A 263 -5.28 21.43 7.23
CA LEU A 263 -5.02 20.90 5.89
C LEU A 263 -4.86 19.38 5.90
N PHE A 264 -4.18 18.82 6.91
CA PHE A 264 -4.04 17.39 7.07
C PHE A 264 -5.38 16.67 7.22
N PHE A 265 -6.23 17.11 8.15
CA PHE A 265 -7.56 16.52 8.33
C PHE A 265 -8.50 16.82 7.16
N GLY A 266 -8.35 17.97 6.49
CA GLY A 266 -9.02 18.27 5.24
C GLY A 266 -8.68 17.29 4.13
N ALA A 267 -7.41 16.94 3.97
CA ALA A 267 -6.97 15.91 3.01
C ALA A 267 -7.51 14.51 3.36
N LEU A 268 -7.56 14.15 4.66
CA LEU A 268 -8.18 12.91 5.10
C LEU A 268 -9.69 12.89 4.82
N LEU A 269 -10.39 14.01 5.03
CA LEU A 269 -11.81 14.15 4.73
C LEU A 269 -12.08 14.05 3.22
N ALA A 270 -11.25 14.68 2.39
CA ALA A 270 -11.33 14.56 0.94
C ALA A 270 -11.09 13.11 0.48
N GLY A 271 -10.12 12.41 1.09
CA GLY A 271 -9.90 10.99 0.87
C GLY A 271 -11.11 10.13 1.26
N ALA A 272 -11.73 10.42 2.42
CA ALA A 272 -12.95 9.76 2.85
C ALA A 272 -14.11 10.04 1.86
N ALA A 273 -14.27 11.27 1.37
CA ALA A 273 -15.27 11.61 0.36
C ALA A 273 -15.05 10.85 -0.95
N ALA A 274 -13.81 10.72 -1.40
CA ALA A 274 -13.47 9.93 -2.58
C ALA A 274 -13.81 8.45 -2.41
N GLY A 275 -13.67 7.90 -1.20
CA GLY A 275 -14.00 6.51 -0.84
C GLY A 275 -15.49 6.26 -0.59
N TYR A 276 -16.28 7.28 -0.29
CA TYR A 276 -17.62 7.19 0.25
C TYR A 276 -18.57 6.26 -0.52
N ARG A 277 -18.46 6.22 -1.85
CA ARG A 277 -19.25 5.35 -2.72
C ARG A 277 -18.42 4.28 -3.43
N ARG A 278 -17.19 4.06 -3.01
CA ARG A 278 -16.26 3.15 -3.68
C ARG A 278 -15.77 2.02 -2.80
N GLU A 279 -15.81 2.19 -1.48
CA GLU A 279 -15.46 1.11 -0.56
C GLU A 279 -16.56 0.06 -0.57
N GLY A 280 -16.20 -1.19 -0.51
CA GLY A 280 -17.13 -2.30 -0.49
C GLY A 280 -16.43 -3.63 -0.45
N LEU A 281 -17.23 -4.64 -0.33
CA LEU A 281 -16.85 -6.02 -0.20
C LEU A 281 -17.74 -6.82 -1.15
N TRP A 282 -17.12 -7.65 -1.99
CA TRP A 282 -17.83 -8.50 -2.95
C TRP A 282 -17.39 -9.93 -2.77
N LEU A 283 -18.37 -10.79 -2.82
CA LEU A 283 -18.22 -12.23 -2.80
C LEU A 283 -18.77 -12.76 -4.12
N ARG A 284 -17.95 -13.38 -4.91
CA ARG A 284 -18.34 -13.96 -6.18
C ARG A 284 -17.54 -15.22 -6.47
N GLU A 285 -18.24 -16.31 -6.78
CA GLU A 285 -17.64 -17.58 -7.20
C GLU A 285 -16.56 -18.09 -6.23
N GLY A 286 -16.80 -18.03 -4.92
CA GLY A 286 -15.81 -18.47 -3.93
C GLY A 286 -14.58 -17.57 -3.79
N ARG A 287 -14.62 -16.34 -4.32
CA ARG A 287 -13.54 -15.36 -4.24
C ARG A 287 -14.01 -14.09 -3.55
N MET A 288 -13.15 -13.54 -2.73
CA MET A 288 -13.39 -12.33 -1.98
C MET A 288 -12.63 -11.16 -2.59
N THR A 289 -13.34 -10.10 -2.90
CA THR A 289 -12.72 -8.84 -3.35
C THR A 289 -13.16 -7.71 -2.44
N LEU A 290 -12.20 -6.94 -1.99
CA LEU A 290 -12.36 -5.87 -1.03
C LEU A 290 -11.87 -4.56 -1.63
N ARG A 291 -12.71 -3.52 -1.62
CA ARG A 291 -12.29 -2.16 -1.99
C ARG A 291 -12.24 -1.26 -0.78
N ARG A 292 -11.12 -0.59 -0.60
CA ARG A 292 -10.87 0.32 0.51
C ARG A 292 -10.18 1.58 0.03
N GLN A 293 -10.63 2.73 0.52
CA GLN A 293 -9.94 4.00 0.33
C GLN A 293 -8.99 4.25 1.50
N GLN A 294 -7.72 4.49 1.18
CA GLN A 294 -6.72 4.89 2.17
C GLN A 294 -6.05 6.19 1.68
N GLY A 295 -6.41 7.31 2.30
CA GLY A 295 -6.03 8.62 1.79
C GLY A 295 -6.50 8.81 0.35
N LEU A 296 -5.58 9.12 -0.55
CA LEU A 296 -5.86 9.31 -1.97
C LEU A 296 -5.86 8.02 -2.80
N TYR A 297 -5.47 6.88 -2.19
CA TYR A 297 -5.38 5.58 -2.87
C TYR A 297 -6.64 4.76 -2.66
N LEU A 298 -7.18 4.24 -3.75
CA LEU A 298 -8.20 3.19 -3.72
C LEU A 298 -7.48 1.84 -3.90
N HIS A 299 -7.56 1.00 -2.89
CA HIS A 299 -7.04 -0.36 -2.90
C HIS A 299 -8.15 -1.32 -3.30
N CYS A 300 -7.90 -2.11 -4.33
CA CYS A 300 -8.75 -3.24 -4.70
C CYS A 300 -7.99 -4.53 -4.40
N ILE A 301 -8.40 -5.21 -3.35
CA ILE A 301 -7.70 -6.35 -2.78
C ILE A 301 -8.47 -7.61 -3.13
N CYS A 302 -7.83 -8.47 -3.92
CA CYS A 302 -8.36 -9.78 -4.30
C CYS A 302 -7.74 -10.84 -3.39
N VAL A 303 -8.55 -11.59 -2.67
CA VAL A 303 -8.11 -12.63 -1.73
C VAL A 303 -8.41 -13.99 -2.32
N PHE A 304 -7.43 -14.89 -2.23
CA PHE A 304 -7.53 -16.25 -2.75
C PHE A 304 -7.80 -17.29 -1.66
N HIS A 305 -7.08 -17.19 -0.53
CA HIS A 305 -7.20 -18.16 0.55
C HIS A 305 -8.07 -17.66 1.70
N PRO A 306 -8.87 -18.56 2.32
CA PRO A 306 -9.72 -18.24 3.47
C PRO A 306 -8.95 -18.08 4.79
N ASP A 307 -7.61 -18.23 4.82
CA ASP A 307 -6.78 -18.06 6.03
C ASP A 307 -6.79 -16.60 6.53
N VAL A 308 -7.99 -16.09 6.75
CA VAL A 308 -8.25 -14.70 7.16
C VAL A 308 -9.11 -14.75 8.41
N CYS A 309 -8.66 -14.10 9.48
CA CYS A 309 -9.51 -13.84 10.64
C CYS A 309 -10.41 -12.64 10.36
N LEU A 310 -11.71 -12.86 10.37
CA LEU A 310 -12.72 -11.81 10.18
C LEU A 310 -13.26 -11.36 11.54
N THR A 311 -13.18 -10.05 11.80
CA THR A 311 -13.73 -9.44 13.01
C THR A 311 -14.74 -8.37 12.62
N ALA A 312 -15.95 -8.43 13.15
CA ALA A 312 -16.95 -7.37 13.03
C ALA A 312 -16.96 -6.51 14.29
N ALA A 313 -16.96 -5.20 14.10
CA ALA A 313 -17.10 -4.24 15.19
C ALA A 313 -18.18 -3.23 14.85
N GLN A 314 -19.14 -3.08 15.75
CA GLN A 314 -20.28 -2.20 15.57
C GLN A 314 -20.31 -1.15 16.67
N SER A 315 -20.26 0.13 16.31
CA SER A 315 -20.50 1.21 17.27
C SER A 315 -22.01 1.40 17.46
N PRO A 316 -22.48 1.99 18.59
CA PRO A 316 -23.90 2.27 18.82
C PRO A 316 -24.55 3.04 17.65
N TRP A 317 -23.84 4.01 17.11
CA TRP A 317 -24.27 4.80 15.96
C TRP A 317 -24.37 3.99 14.66
N ALA A 318 -23.47 3.03 14.46
CA ALA A 318 -23.52 2.13 13.30
C ALA A 318 -24.64 1.11 13.45
N ALA A 319 -24.93 0.67 14.69
CA ALA A 319 -26.03 -0.24 15.02
C ALA A 319 -27.38 0.38 14.66
N SER A 320 -27.62 1.65 15.00
CA SER A 320 -28.89 2.33 14.69
C SER A 320 -29.19 2.42 13.19
N VAL A 321 -28.17 2.27 12.34
CA VAL A 321 -28.29 2.32 10.87
C VAL A 321 -28.09 0.94 10.21
N GLY A 322 -28.02 -0.14 11.02
CA GLY A 322 -27.81 -1.50 10.53
C GLY A 322 -26.49 -1.72 9.80
N ARG A 323 -25.41 -1.06 10.26
CA ARG A 323 -24.08 -1.14 9.63
C ARG A 323 -23.00 -1.59 10.62
N THR A 324 -21.95 -2.20 10.09
CA THR A 324 -20.81 -2.69 10.86
C THR A 324 -19.49 -2.37 10.16
N ASN A 325 -18.40 -2.37 10.92
CA ASN A 325 -17.05 -2.31 10.36
C ASN A 325 -16.45 -3.72 10.38
N LEU A 326 -15.96 -4.17 9.24
CA LEU A 326 -15.27 -5.44 9.13
C LEU A 326 -13.76 -5.22 9.15
N THR A 327 -13.05 -6.06 9.89
CA THR A 327 -11.59 -6.10 9.90
C THR A 327 -11.15 -7.50 9.51
N LEU A 328 -10.42 -7.59 8.42
CA LEU A 328 -9.78 -8.80 7.97
C LEU A 328 -8.33 -8.79 8.43
N THR A 329 -7.92 -9.81 9.14
CA THR A 329 -6.54 -9.99 9.59
C THR A 329 -5.93 -11.16 8.83
N PHE A 330 -4.92 -10.86 8.03
CA PHE A 330 -4.16 -11.83 7.23
C PHE A 330 -2.94 -12.32 7.99
N PRO A 331 -2.34 -13.44 7.57
CA PRO A 331 -1.03 -13.87 8.08
C PRO A 331 -0.02 -12.72 8.01
N GLY A 332 0.87 -12.61 8.99
CA GLY A 332 1.83 -11.51 9.09
C GLY A 332 1.25 -10.20 9.65
N TRP A 333 0.09 -10.26 10.33
CA TRP A 333 -0.55 -9.12 11.03
C TRP A 333 -1.02 -7.99 10.11
N VAL A 334 -1.18 -8.25 8.83
CA VAL A 334 -1.76 -7.27 7.89
C VAL A 334 -3.26 -7.16 8.19
N LYS A 335 -3.70 -5.99 8.64
CA LYS A 335 -5.10 -5.71 8.96
C LYS A 335 -5.72 -4.82 7.90
N LEU A 336 -6.78 -5.29 7.30
CA LEU A 336 -7.58 -4.54 6.33
C LEU A 336 -8.95 -4.24 6.94
N LYS A 337 -9.27 -2.97 7.06
CA LYS A 337 -10.55 -2.52 7.63
C LYS A 337 -11.45 -1.98 6.53
N VAL A 338 -12.64 -2.53 6.41
CA VAL A 338 -13.73 -2.00 5.58
C VAL A 338 -14.76 -1.37 6.49
N ARG A 339 -15.09 -0.12 6.21
CA ARG A 339 -15.98 0.67 7.06
C ARG A 339 -17.40 0.65 6.53
N SER A 340 -18.37 0.69 7.45
CA SER A 340 -19.77 0.92 7.15
C SER A 340 -20.35 -0.07 6.12
N VAL A 341 -20.15 -1.38 6.34
CA VAL A 341 -20.73 -2.46 5.56
C VAL A 341 -22.16 -2.72 6.08
N PRO A 342 -23.15 -2.95 5.22
CA PRO A 342 -24.48 -3.40 5.66
C PRO A 342 -24.37 -4.69 6.50
N LEU A 343 -25.13 -4.79 7.58
CA LEU A 343 -25.06 -5.94 8.49
C LEU A 343 -25.36 -7.24 7.75
N ARG A 344 -26.34 -7.23 6.85
CA ARG A 344 -26.71 -8.38 6.01
C ARG A 344 -25.54 -8.90 5.16
N ASP A 345 -24.77 -8.00 4.59
CA ASP A 345 -23.60 -8.38 3.77
C ASP A 345 -22.49 -8.95 4.65
N ALA A 346 -22.31 -8.39 5.85
CA ALA A 346 -21.37 -8.92 6.84
C ALA A 346 -21.75 -10.35 7.28
N GLU A 347 -23.02 -10.61 7.54
CA GLU A 347 -23.51 -11.96 7.89
C GLU A 347 -23.30 -12.97 6.76
N ASN A 348 -23.55 -12.59 5.52
CA ASN A 348 -23.25 -13.43 4.36
C ASN A 348 -21.75 -13.77 4.26
N PHE A 349 -20.91 -12.84 4.68
CA PHE A 349 -19.47 -13.06 4.75
C PHE A 349 -19.07 -14.06 5.82
N PHE A 350 -19.62 -13.96 7.01
CA PHE A 350 -19.35 -14.93 8.07
C PHE A 350 -19.79 -16.33 7.63
N ARG A 351 -20.96 -16.48 7.05
CA ARG A 351 -21.44 -17.77 6.51
C ARG A 351 -20.51 -18.34 5.44
N PHE A 352 -20.02 -17.47 4.55
CA PHE A 352 -19.04 -17.90 3.53
C PHE A 352 -17.74 -18.43 4.15
N MET A 353 -17.25 -17.78 5.20
CA MET A 353 -16.03 -18.21 5.91
C MET A 353 -16.22 -19.49 6.72
N GLU A 354 -17.45 -19.83 7.12
CA GLU A 354 -17.78 -21.07 7.81
C GLU A 354 -17.90 -22.26 6.85
N THR A 355 -18.24 -22.03 5.60
CA THR A 355 -18.49 -23.09 4.60
C THR A 355 -17.26 -23.44 3.76
N ASN A 356 -16.19 -22.67 3.79
CA ASN A 356 -14.92 -22.87 3.07
C ASN A 356 -13.74 -22.99 4.04
#